data_bdf6a0dd539ed55f996b1d349c2e0d8a
#
_entry.id   bdf6a0dd539ed55f996b1d349c2e0d8a
#
_cell.length_a   1.000
_cell.length_b   1.000
_cell.length_c   1.000
_cell.angle_alpha   90.00
_cell.angle_beta   90.00
_cell.angle_gamma   90.00
#
_symmetry.space_group_name_H-M   'P 1'
#
loop_
_entity.id
_entity.type
_entity.pdbx_description
1 polymer ?
#
loop_
_entity_poly.entity_id
_entity_poly.type
_entity_poly.pdbx_seq_one_letter_code
_entity_poly.pdbx_strand_id
1 'polypeptide(L)'
;MPAKTKPTRRHAATPRKGDMREQAILDTAERLLGEQGYEAMTIADIAKGAGITRGALYFYFGSKQEVITALVARTVDALRKKSRAAADDAARGEHAIDEAMIRTEALWRQHGVVMRAAIDLASSVPEIDTLWNDTAEIFVGAIAEILRHMGSPSRSASHDQAALARALCWMIERSFYQGSRISNAELARARKACTEIWRRVAC
;
A
#
# COMPACT_ATOMS: atom_id res chain seq x y z
N MET A 1 1.84 33.22 -41.81
CA MET A 1 2.40 33.24 -40.44
C MET A 1 1.42 32.60 -39.50
N PRO A 2 1.67 31.38 -38.94
CA PRO A 2 0.77 30.80 -37.97
C PRO A 2 1.14 31.23 -36.55
N ALA A 3 0.13 31.60 -35.77
CA ALA A 3 0.25 32.07 -34.41
C ALA A 3 0.72 30.94 -33.49
N LYS A 4 1.77 31.19 -32.69
CA LYS A 4 2.27 30.30 -31.64
C LYS A 4 1.31 30.30 -30.44
N THR A 5 0.57 29.23 -30.26
CA THR A 5 -0.21 28.96 -29.05
C THR A 5 0.74 28.62 -27.89
N LYS A 6 0.79 29.45 -26.85
CA LYS A 6 1.52 29.17 -25.60
C LYS A 6 0.84 28.02 -24.85
N PRO A 7 1.58 27.06 -24.29
CA PRO A 7 0.98 26.04 -23.44
C PRO A 7 0.56 26.68 -22.11
N THR A 8 -0.72 26.55 -21.80
CA THR A 8 -1.29 26.97 -20.51
C THR A 8 -0.73 26.05 -19.41
N ARG A 9 0.12 26.60 -18.54
CA ARG A 9 0.56 25.94 -17.31
C ARG A 9 -0.70 25.64 -16.48
N ARG A 10 -1.04 24.35 -16.33
CA ARG A 10 -1.99 23.92 -15.30
C ARG A 10 -1.37 24.26 -13.94
N HIS A 11 -1.86 25.28 -13.28
CA HIS A 11 -1.59 25.54 -11.88
C HIS A 11 -2.13 24.36 -11.09
N ALA A 12 -1.26 23.66 -10.36
CA ALA A 12 -1.68 22.72 -9.32
C ALA A 12 -2.55 23.53 -8.34
N ALA A 13 -3.80 23.11 -8.18
CA ALA A 13 -4.72 23.80 -7.29
C ALA A 13 -4.14 23.78 -5.87
N THR A 14 -4.01 24.94 -5.25
CA THR A 14 -3.60 25.06 -3.85
C THR A 14 -4.60 24.27 -2.98
N PRO A 15 -4.15 23.35 -2.11
CA PRO A 15 -5.05 22.54 -1.27
C PRO A 15 -5.97 23.46 -0.47
N ARG A 16 -7.25 23.14 -0.42
CA ARG A 16 -8.21 23.89 0.37
C ARG A 16 -7.86 23.74 1.85
N LYS A 17 -8.19 24.75 2.66
CA LYS A 17 -7.89 24.77 4.10
C LYS A 17 -8.49 23.56 4.85
N GLY A 18 -9.61 23.02 4.37
CA GLY A 18 -10.23 21.77 4.85
C GLY A 18 -9.36 20.55 4.56
N ASP A 19 -8.85 20.42 3.32
CA ASP A 19 -8.01 19.30 2.89
C ASP A 19 -6.70 19.25 3.71
N MET A 20 -6.11 20.40 4.01
CA MET A 20 -4.91 20.50 4.87
C MET A 20 -5.19 20.05 6.32
N ARG A 21 -6.39 20.32 6.83
CA ARG A 21 -6.80 19.87 8.18
C ARG A 21 -7.01 18.37 8.23
N GLU A 22 -7.70 17.83 7.25
CA GLU A 22 -7.89 16.39 7.11
C GLU A 22 -6.54 15.65 7.04
N GLN A 23 -5.61 16.13 6.21
CA GLN A 23 -4.26 15.57 6.14
C GLN A 23 -3.54 15.62 7.50
N ALA A 24 -3.61 16.73 8.23
CA ALA A 24 -2.98 16.85 9.55
C ALA A 24 -3.58 15.86 10.57
N ILE A 25 -4.88 15.56 10.49
CA ILE A 25 -5.53 14.54 11.31
C ILE A 25 -4.98 13.15 10.95
N LEU A 26 -4.91 12.82 9.67
CA LEU A 26 -4.43 11.52 9.19
C LEU A 26 -2.93 11.33 9.49
N ASP A 27 -2.10 12.36 9.35
CA ASP A 27 -0.67 12.30 9.68
C ASP A 27 -0.46 12.06 11.19
N THR A 28 -1.29 12.71 12.01
CA THR A 28 -1.27 12.50 13.46
C THR A 28 -1.70 11.09 13.82
N ALA A 29 -2.76 10.58 13.19
CA ALA A 29 -3.25 9.22 13.41
C ALA A 29 -2.19 8.18 13.00
N GLU A 30 -1.50 8.36 11.88
CA GLU A 30 -0.42 7.48 11.43
C GLU A 30 0.73 7.43 12.43
N ARG A 31 1.16 8.58 12.92
CA ARG A 31 2.20 8.66 13.95
C ARG A 31 1.78 7.95 15.25
N LEU A 32 0.60 8.26 15.78
CA LEU A 32 0.08 7.64 17.00
C LEU A 32 -0.12 6.13 16.85
N LEU A 33 -0.57 5.68 15.67
CA LEU A 33 -0.68 4.27 15.35
C LEU A 33 0.69 3.56 15.43
N GLY A 34 1.76 4.22 15.00
CA GLY A 34 3.13 3.69 15.11
C GLY A 34 3.68 3.70 16.54
N GLU A 35 3.33 4.69 17.34
CA GLU A 35 3.85 4.86 18.70
C GLU A 35 3.16 3.97 19.74
N GLN A 36 1.84 3.81 19.65
CA GLN A 36 1.05 3.16 20.70
C GLN A 36 0.05 2.11 20.19
N GLY A 37 -0.13 1.97 18.87
CA GLY A 37 -1.07 1.04 18.26
C GLY A 37 -2.51 1.53 18.26
N TYR A 38 -3.37 0.78 17.54
CA TYR A 38 -4.77 1.16 17.34
C TYR A 38 -5.57 1.17 18.66
N GLU A 39 -5.40 0.17 19.52
CA GLU A 39 -6.22 0.04 20.74
C GLU A 39 -5.99 1.20 21.70
N ALA A 40 -4.75 1.57 21.94
CA ALA A 40 -4.39 2.64 22.89
C ALA A 40 -4.69 4.05 22.38
N MET A 41 -4.71 4.24 21.06
CA MET A 41 -4.96 5.54 20.44
C MET A 41 -6.42 5.99 20.63
N THR A 42 -6.64 7.25 21.02
CA THR A 42 -7.97 7.84 21.21
C THR A 42 -8.22 9.01 20.26
N ILE A 43 -9.50 9.34 20.04
CA ILE A 43 -9.91 10.56 19.32
C ILE A 43 -9.36 11.83 19.98
N ALA A 44 -9.23 11.83 21.31
CA ALA A 44 -8.67 12.97 22.05
C ALA A 44 -7.18 13.16 21.73
N ASP A 45 -6.42 12.07 21.63
CA ASP A 45 -5.01 12.11 21.28
C ASP A 45 -4.81 12.60 19.85
N ILE A 46 -5.62 12.11 18.91
CA ILE A 46 -5.58 12.53 17.50
C ILE A 46 -5.91 14.02 17.40
N ALA A 47 -6.98 14.51 18.04
CA ALA A 47 -7.35 15.91 18.02
C ALA A 47 -6.25 16.82 18.61
N LYS A 48 -5.71 16.42 19.77
CA LYS A 48 -4.60 17.13 20.44
C LYS A 48 -3.36 17.20 19.54
N GLY A 49 -2.97 16.07 18.94
CA GLY A 49 -1.80 16.00 18.08
C GLY A 49 -1.96 16.76 16.76
N ALA A 50 -3.18 16.85 16.23
CA ALA A 50 -3.50 17.65 15.05
C ALA A 50 -3.74 19.15 15.35
N GLY A 51 -3.62 19.58 16.61
CA GLY A 51 -3.82 20.97 17.03
C GLY A 51 -5.26 21.47 16.86
N ILE A 52 -6.26 20.58 17.05
CA ILE A 52 -7.69 20.90 16.93
C ILE A 52 -8.47 20.43 18.17
N THR A 53 -9.69 20.94 18.33
CA THR A 53 -10.60 20.45 19.37
C THR A 53 -11.23 19.10 18.96
N ARG A 54 -11.70 18.30 19.95
CA ARG A 54 -12.47 17.08 19.68
C ARG A 54 -13.71 17.37 18.82
N GLY A 55 -14.42 18.46 19.08
CA GLY A 55 -15.58 18.87 18.30
C GLY A 55 -15.22 19.14 16.83
N ALA A 56 -14.08 19.80 16.58
CA ALA A 56 -13.59 20.03 15.24
C ALA A 56 -13.19 18.72 14.54
N LEU A 57 -12.64 17.75 15.26
CA LEU A 57 -12.33 16.42 14.68
C LEU A 57 -13.62 15.71 14.28
N TYR A 58 -14.65 15.70 15.11
CA TYR A 58 -15.94 15.07 14.79
C TYR A 58 -16.64 15.69 13.58
N PHE A 59 -16.27 16.89 13.17
CA PHE A 59 -16.74 17.48 11.90
C PHE A 59 -16.14 16.76 10.68
N TYR A 60 -14.93 16.19 10.80
CA TYR A 60 -14.25 15.47 9.71
C TYR A 60 -14.51 13.96 9.77
N PHE A 61 -14.50 13.38 10.95
CA PHE A 61 -14.60 11.93 11.18
C PHE A 61 -15.48 11.63 12.38
N GLY A 62 -16.51 10.81 12.20
CA GLY A 62 -17.45 10.46 13.26
C GLY A 62 -16.89 9.52 14.33
N SER A 63 -15.79 8.82 14.03
CA SER A 63 -15.19 7.82 14.92
C SER A 63 -13.68 7.63 14.70
N LYS A 64 -13.02 6.97 15.66
CA LYS A 64 -11.62 6.51 15.50
C LYS A 64 -11.50 5.55 14.32
N GLN A 65 -12.47 4.68 14.13
CA GLN A 65 -12.51 3.74 13.03
C GLN A 65 -12.53 4.46 11.68
N GLU A 66 -13.36 5.49 11.52
CA GLU A 66 -13.41 6.28 10.29
C GLU A 66 -12.07 6.97 9.99
N VAL A 67 -11.38 7.50 11.01
CA VAL A 67 -10.03 8.07 10.83
C VAL A 67 -9.07 7.02 10.27
N ILE A 68 -9.08 5.80 10.82
CA ILE A 68 -8.19 4.72 10.36
C ILE A 68 -8.60 4.21 8.98
N THR A 69 -9.88 4.08 8.69
CA THR A 69 -10.36 3.72 7.35
C THR A 69 -9.89 4.73 6.30
N ALA A 70 -9.99 6.02 6.58
CA ALA A 70 -9.50 7.07 5.70
C ALA A 70 -7.95 7.04 5.56
N LEU A 71 -7.23 6.75 6.64
CA LEU A 71 -5.78 6.58 6.62
C LEU A 71 -5.37 5.38 5.76
N VAL A 72 -6.06 4.25 5.88
CA VAL A 72 -5.86 3.07 5.03
C VAL A 72 -6.16 3.42 3.57
N ALA A 73 -7.27 4.09 3.27
CA ALA A 73 -7.63 4.52 1.92
C ALA A 73 -6.54 5.41 1.30
N ARG A 74 -6.02 6.39 2.04
CA ARG A 74 -4.90 7.25 1.62
C ARG A 74 -3.65 6.42 1.29
N THR A 75 -3.32 5.46 2.12
CA THR A 75 -2.16 4.58 1.93
C THR A 75 -2.34 3.69 0.72
N VAL A 76 -3.50 3.07 0.56
CA VAL A 76 -3.87 2.24 -0.60
C VAL A 76 -3.74 3.05 -1.90
N ASP A 77 -4.19 4.29 -1.93
CA ASP A 77 -4.03 5.16 -3.10
C ASP A 77 -2.56 5.44 -3.43
N ALA A 78 -1.71 5.63 -2.43
CA ALA A 78 -0.27 5.78 -2.63
C ALA A 78 0.37 4.48 -3.17
N LEU A 79 -0.03 3.31 -2.66
CA LEU A 79 0.41 2.00 -3.14
C LEU A 79 0.01 1.79 -4.61
N ARG A 80 -1.24 2.06 -4.96
CA ARG A 80 -1.78 1.95 -6.33
C ARG A 80 -1.04 2.85 -7.32
N LYS A 81 -0.78 4.11 -6.94
CA LYS A 81 -0.01 5.05 -7.77
C LYS A 81 1.41 4.56 -8.02
N LYS A 82 2.09 4.06 -6.99
CA LYS A 82 3.45 3.51 -7.11
C LYS A 82 3.48 2.21 -7.92
N SER A 83 2.48 1.35 -7.78
CA SER A 83 2.36 0.13 -8.57
C SER A 83 2.16 0.42 -10.06
N ARG A 84 1.31 1.39 -10.42
CA ARG A 84 1.12 1.82 -11.81
C ARG A 84 2.39 2.42 -12.42
N ALA A 85 3.05 3.34 -11.73
CA ALA A 85 4.32 3.91 -12.19
C ALA A 85 5.40 2.82 -12.38
N ALA A 86 5.39 1.80 -11.54
CA ALA A 86 6.29 0.66 -11.67
C ALA A 86 5.95 -0.26 -12.86
N ALA A 87 4.68 -0.40 -13.22
CA ALA A 87 4.26 -1.19 -14.39
C ALA A 87 4.72 -0.53 -15.71
N ASP A 88 4.71 0.80 -15.76
CA ASP A 88 5.20 1.57 -16.92
C ASP A 88 6.73 1.44 -17.09
N ASP A 89 7.46 1.28 -15.97
CA ASP A 89 8.93 1.16 -15.91
C ASP A 89 9.41 -0.30 -15.79
N ALA A 90 8.50 -1.28 -15.78
CA ALA A 90 8.83 -2.66 -15.46
C ALA A 90 9.91 -3.22 -16.38
N ALA A 91 11.04 -3.56 -15.79
CA ALA A 91 12.08 -4.34 -16.42
C ALA A 91 11.45 -5.64 -16.96
N ARG A 92 11.49 -5.80 -18.27
CA ARG A 92 11.12 -7.04 -18.95
C ARG A 92 12.34 -7.94 -18.92
N GLY A 93 12.31 -9.00 -18.12
CA GLY A 93 13.42 -9.95 -18.11
C GLY A 93 13.78 -10.48 -16.71
N GLU A 94 14.99 -11.04 -16.59
CA GLU A 94 15.51 -11.74 -15.42
C GLU A 94 15.49 -10.94 -14.11
N HIS A 95 15.52 -9.61 -14.19
CA HIS A 95 15.53 -8.71 -13.02
C HIS A 95 14.14 -8.27 -12.53
N ALA A 96 13.07 -8.61 -13.24
CA ALA A 96 11.71 -8.14 -12.91
C ALA A 96 11.28 -8.55 -11.49
N ILE A 97 11.60 -9.78 -11.07
CA ILE A 97 11.29 -10.27 -9.72
C ILE A 97 12.06 -9.49 -8.65
N ASP A 98 13.37 -9.27 -8.86
CA ASP A 98 14.20 -8.55 -7.89
C ASP A 98 13.71 -7.12 -7.70
N GLU A 99 13.42 -6.42 -8.79
CA GLU A 99 12.89 -5.06 -8.73
C GLU A 99 11.52 -4.99 -8.05
N ALA A 100 10.61 -5.91 -8.39
CA ALA A 100 9.31 -5.99 -7.73
C ALA A 100 9.46 -6.19 -6.23
N MET A 101 10.35 -7.07 -5.79
CA MET A 101 10.58 -7.37 -4.38
C MET A 101 11.31 -6.23 -3.65
N ILE A 102 12.25 -5.53 -4.29
CA ILE A 102 12.89 -4.32 -3.74
C ILE A 102 11.85 -3.21 -3.55
N ARG A 103 10.98 -2.99 -4.53
CA ARG A 103 9.88 -2.00 -4.44
C ARG A 103 8.90 -2.37 -3.33
N THR A 104 8.56 -3.65 -3.20
CA THR A 104 7.68 -4.15 -2.12
C THR A 104 8.32 -3.89 -0.75
N GLU A 105 9.60 -4.18 -0.55
CA GLU A 105 10.31 -3.85 0.69
C GLU A 105 10.24 -2.35 0.99
N ALA A 106 10.48 -1.49 0.00
CA ALA A 106 10.41 -0.05 0.16
C ALA A 106 9.01 0.43 0.59
N LEU A 107 7.94 -0.16 0.03
CA LEU A 107 6.56 0.12 0.42
C LEU A 107 6.29 -0.26 1.89
N TRP A 108 6.73 -1.45 2.32
CA TRP A 108 6.58 -1.90 3.70
C TRP A 108 7.41 -1.07 4.68
N ARG A 109 8.60 -0.61 4.30
CA ARG A 109 9.40 0.32 5.11
C ARG A 109 8.70 1.67 5.31
N GLN A 110 8.07 2.18 4.26
CA GLN A 110 7.42 3.49 4.26
C GLN A 110 6.03 3.45 4.91
N HIS A 111 5.23 2.43 4.62
CA HIS A 111 3.80 2.38 4.96
C HIS A 111 3.44 1.21 5.89
N GLY A 112 4.42 0.46 6.40
CA GLY A 112 4.20 -0.78 7.14
C GLY A 112 3.32 -0.63 8.38
N VAL A 113 3.35 0.52 9.04
CA VAL A 113 2.47 0.80 10.19
C VAL A 113 1.00 0.70 9.79
N VAL A 114 0.62 1.39 8.72
CA VAL A 114 -0.77 1.42 8.24
C VAL A 114 -1.15 0.11 7.57
N MET A 115 -0.22 -0.51 6.81
CA MET A 115 -0.45 -1.81 6.17
C MET A 115 -0.72 -2.91 7.20
N ARG A 116 0.02 -2.93 8.33
CA ARG A 116 -0.28 -3.86 9.43
C ARG A 116 -1.64 -3.61 10.04
N ALA A 117 -1.97 -2.35 10.32
CA ALA A 117 -3.29 -2.01 10.86
C ALA A 117 -4.42 -2.40 9.91
N ALA A 118 -4.24 -2.25 8.60
CA ALA A 118 -5.23 -2.70 7.61
C ALA A 118 -5.45 -4.22 7.71
N ILE A 119 -4.38 -5.03 7.77
CA ILE A 119 -4.47 -6.48 7.91
C ILE A 119 -5.12 -6.88 9.25
N ASP A 120 -4.70 -6.23 10.36
CA ASP A 120 -5.20 -6.56 11.70
C ASP A 120 -6.68 -6.22 11.87
N LEU A 121 -7.17 -5.16 11.19
CA LEU A 121 -8.55 -4.67 11.31
C LEU A 121 -9.49 -5.20 10.21
N ALA A 122 -8.98 -5.80 9.14
CA ALA A 122 -9.79 -6.30 8.02
C ALA A 122 -10.94 -7.20 8.48
N SER A 123 -10.68 -8.12 9.42
CA SER A 123 -11.70 -9.04 9.93
C SER A 123 -12.85 -8.38 10.72
N SER A 124 -12.65 -7.14 11.19
CA SER A 124 -13.63 -6.41 12.04
C SER A 124 -14.21 -5.17 11.38
N VAL A 125 -13.59 -4.69 10.29
CA VAL A 125 -13.97 -3.46 9.58
C VAL A 125 -14.14 -3.75 8.08
N PRO A 126 -15.37 -4.02 7.62
CA PRO A 126 -15.63 -4.42 6.22
C PRO A 126 -15.08 -3.45 5.16
N GLU A 127 -15.08 -2.17 5.44
CA GLU A 127 -14.56 -1.15 4.52
C GLU A 127 -13.04 -1.29 4.36
N ILE A 128 -12.31 -1.61 5.43
CA ILE A 128 -10.86 -1.87 5.38
C ILE A 128 -10.58 -3.18 4.66
N ASP A 129 -11.36 -4.22 4.92
CA ASP A 129 -11.26 -5.51 4.22
C ASP A 129 -11.40 -5.33 2.70
N THR A 130 -12.44 -4.61 2.27
CA THR A 130 -12.67 -4.31 0.85
C THR A 130 -11.49 -3.55 0.25
N LEU A 131 -11.04 -2.46 0.90
CA LEU A 131 -9.91 -1.66 0.41
C LEU A 131 -8.63 -2.49 0.28
N TRP A 132 -8.38 -3.36 1.23
CA TRP A 132 -7.17 -4.20 1.27
C TRP A 132 -7.20 -5.29 0.20
N ASN A 133 -8.32 -6.00 0.09
CA ASN A 133 -8.51 -7.05 -0.92
C ASN A 133 -8.46 -6.50 -2.35
N ASP A 134 -9.13 -5.38 -2.63
CA ASP A 134 -9.06 -4.71 -3.93
C ASP A 134 -7.62 -4.31 -4.30
N THR A 135 -6.83 -3.93 -3.28
CA THR A 135 -5.43 -3.59 -3.49
C THR A 135 -4.59 -4.83 -3.74
N ALA A 136 -4.84 -5.93 -3.03
CA ALA A 136 -4.19 -7.22 -3.27
C ALA A 136 -4.42 -7.71 -4.71
N GLU A 137 -5.63 -7.56 -5.26
CA GLU A 137 -5.93 -7.95 -6.65
C GLU A 137 -5.08 -7.18 -7.68
N ILE A 138 -4.74 -5.92 -7.42
CA ILE A 138 -3.83 -5.15 -8.28
C ILE A 138 -2.43 -5.78 -8.28
N PHE A 139 -1.92 -6.20 -7.11
CA PHE A 139 -0.62 -6.86 -7.00
C PHE A 139 -0.64 -8.27 -7.58
N VAL A 140 -1.73 -9.02 -7.40
CA VAL A 140 -1.95 -10.32 -8.07
C VAL A 140 -1.84 -10.18 -9.59
N GLY A 141 -2.48 -9.15 -10.15
CA GLY A 141 -2.37 -8.85 -11.59
C GLY A 141 -0.93 -8.56 -12.03
N ALA A 142 -0.19 -7.77 -11.26
CA ALA A 142 1.22 -7.46 -11.55
C ALA A 142 2.11 -8.71 -11.47
N ILE A 143 1.91 -9.58 -10.48
CA ILE A 143 2.61 -10.85 -10.35
C ILE A 143 2.31 -11.76 -11.55
N ALA A 144 1.04 -11.89 -11.93
CA ALA A 144 0.62 -12.70 -13.08
C ALA A 144 1.27 -12.22 -14.38
N GLU A 145 1.38 -10.91 -14.55
CA GLU A 145 2.05 -10.29 -15.69
C GLU A 145 3.54 -10.65 -15.76
N ILE A 146 4.26 -10.59 -14.64
CA ILE A 146 5.66 -11.00 -14.56
C ILE A 146 5.81 -12.49 -14.89
N LEU A 147 5.00 -13.37 -14.30
CA LEU A 147 5.02 -14.80 -14.57
C LEU A 147 4.77 -15.12 -16.04
N ARG A 148 3.84 -14.41 -16.68
CA ARG A 148 3.54 -14.57 -18.10
C ARG A 148 4.72 -14.19 -19.00
N HIS A 149 5.44 -13.11 -18.68
CA HIS A 149 6.60 -12.65 -19.47
C HIS A 149 7.84 -13.52 -19.29
N MET A 150 7.99 -14.18 -18.15
CA MET A 150 9.13 -15.07 -17.90
C MET A 150 9.01 -16.43 -18.59
N GLY A 151 7.88 -16.66 -19.29
CA GLY A 151 7.72 -17.90 -20.09
C GLY A 151 7.66 -19.13 -19.24
N SER A 152 7.13 -19.05 -18.01
CA SER A 152 6.96 -20.21 -17.15
C SER A 152 6.30 -21.34 -17.95
N PRO A 153 6.96 -22.52 -18.10
CA PRO A 153 6.45 -23.62 -18.92
C PRO A 153 5.28 -24.36 -18.27
N SER A 154 4.68 -23.81 -17.24
CA SER A 154 3.39 -24.29 -16.72
C SER A 154 2.36 -24.13 -17.82
N ARG A 155 2.38 -25.05 -18.75
CA ARG A 155 1.51 -25.22 -19.92
C ARG A 155 0.09 -25.58 -19.54
N SER A 156 -0.22 -25.54 -18.29
CA SER A 156 -1.55 -25.73 -17.77
C SER A 156 -2.27 -24.39 -17.76
N ALA A 157 -3.47 -24.39 -18.24
CA ALA A 157 -4.41 -23.34 -18.47
C ALA A 157 -4.27 -22.06 -17.64
N SER A 158 -4.70 -20.92 -18.19
CA SER A 158 -4.75 -19.57 -17.58
C SER A 158 -5.25 -19.50 -16.13
N HIS A 159 -5.98 -20.50 -15.65
CA HIS A 159 -6.44 -20.63 -14.27
C HIS A 159 -5.32 -20.91 -13.27
N ASP A 160 -4.31 -21.71 -13.62
CA ASP A 160 -3.22 -22.05 -12.71
C ASP A 160 -2.28 -20.87 -12.47
N GLN A 161 -2.03 -20.03 -13.47
CA GLN A 161 -1.19 -18.84 -13.31
C GLN A 161 -1.83 -17.79 -12.38
N ALA A 162 -3.15 -17.59 -12.48
CA ALA A 162 -3.86 -16.67 -11.59
C ALA A 162 -3.86 -17.18 -10.14
N ALA A 163 -4.08 -18.47 -9.93
CA ALA A 163 -4.01 -19.10 -8.61
C ALA A 163 -2.60 -19.00 -8.02
N LEU A 164 -1.57 -19.23 -8.84
CA LEU A 164 -0.17 -19.12 -8.45
C LEU A 164 0.20 -17.69 -8.09
N ALA A 165 -0.20 -16.69 -8.90
CA ALA A 165 0.03 -15.28 -8.61
C ALA A 165 -0.64 -14.86 -7.30
N ARG A 166 -1.84 -15.34 -7.04
CA ARG A 166 -2.57 -15.09 -5.78
C ARG A 166 -1.86 -15.72 -4.59
N ALA A 167 -1.41 -16.98 -4.71
CA ALA A 167 -0.66 -17.66 -3.65
C ALA A 167 0.66 -16.92 -3.34
N LEU A 168 1.40 -16.47 -4.36
CA LEU A 168 2.61 -15.67 -4.19
C LEU A 168 2.29 -14.33 -3.52
N CYS A 169 1.23 -13.65 -3.91
CA CYS A 169 0.82 -12.38 -3.29
C CYS A 169 0.57 -12.52 -1.79
N TRP A 170 -0.23 -13.51 -1.38
CA TRP A 170 -0.52 -13.77 0.04
C TRP A 170 0.71 -14.24 0.83
N MET A 171 1.56 -15.05 0.23
CA MET A 171 2.83 -15.45 0.84
C MET A 171 3.73 -14.23 1.09
N ILE A 172 3.88 -13.36 0.09
CA ILE A 172 4.68 -12.13 0.18
C ILE A 172 4.10 -11.23 1.26
N GLU A 173 2.80 -10.92 1.20
CA GLU A 173 2.14 -10.08 2.21
C GLU A 173 2.41 -10.59 3.61
N ARG A 174 2.15 -11.88 3.87
CA ARG A 174 2.31 -12.44 5.22
C ARG A 174 3.76 -12.43 5.69
N SER A 175 4.71 -12.72 4.81
CA SER A 175 6.13 -12.69 5.14
C SER A 175 6.62 -11.28 5.50
N PHE A 176 6.20 -10.29 4.72
CA PHE A 176 6.55 -8.89 4.99
C PHE A 176 5.81 -8.33 6.21
N TYR A 177 4.55 -8.70 6.43
CA TYR A 177 3.83 -8.36 7.66
C TYR A 177 4.60 -8.82 8.89
N GLN A 178 5.02 -10.09 8.94
CA GLN A 178 5.75 -10.62 10.07
C GLN A 178 7.14 -9.95 10.21
N GLY A 179 7.90 -9.82 9.13
CA GLY A 179 9.22 -9.18 9.14
C GLY A 179 9.16 -7.73 9.61
N SER A 180 8.16 -6.97 9.15
CA SER A 180 7.97 -5.56 9.51
C SER A 180 7.64 -5.31 10.98
N ARG A 181 7.12 -6.33 11.70
CA ARG A 181 6.84 -6.25 13.14
C ARG A 181 8.10 -6.34 13.99
N ILE A 182 9.16 -6.93 13.45
CA ILE A 182 10.38 -7.22 14.20
C ILE A 182 11.44 -6.15 13.94
N SER A 183 11.87 -6.01 12.68
CA SER A 183 12.91 -5.06 12.30
C SER A 183 13.04 -4.90 10.79
N ASN A 184 13.76 -3.83 10.38
CA ASN A 184 14.15 -3.66 8.98
C ASN A 184 15.07 -4.78 8.46
N ALA A 185 15.84 -5.44 9.33
CA ALA A 185 16.68 -6.58 8.96
C ALA A 185 15.81 -7.81 8.64
N GLU A 186 14.79 -8.08 9.44
CA GLU A 186 13.83 -9.17 9.18
C GLU A 186 12.99 -8.91 7.92
N LEU A 187 12.63 -7.66 7.67
CA LEU A 187 11.96 -7.28 6.42
C LEU A 187 12.84 -7.57 5.20
N ALA A 188 14.14 -7.27 5.27
CA ALA A 188 15.08 -7.60 4.21
C ALA A 188 15.30 -9.11 4.06
N ARG A 189 15.24 -9.90 5.14
CA ARG A 189 15.27 -11.38 5.08
C ARG A 189 14.02 -11.92 4.39
N ALA A 190 12.84 -11.41 4.75
CA ALA A 190 11.57 -11.77 4.10
C ALA A 190 11.65 -11.51 2.59
N ARG A 191 12.18 -10.35 2.17
CA ARG A 191 12.40 -10.05 0.76
C ARG A 191 13.25 -11.12 0.07
N LYS A 192 14.42 -11.45 0.63
CA LYS A 192 15.33 -12.44 0.03
C LYS A 192 14.66 -13.81 -0.12
N ALA A 193 13.98 -14.28 0.93
CA ALA A 193 13.28 -15.57 0.92
C ALA A 193 12.14 -15.59 -0.13
N CYS A 194 11.32 -14.56 -0.18
CA CYS A 194 10.24 -14.46 -1.16
C CYS A 194 10.78 -14.36 -2.60
N THR A 195 11.87 -13.62 -2.82
CA THR A 195 12.54 -13.55 -4.14
C THR A 195 12.98 -14.94 -4.61
N GLU A 196 13.63 -15.71 -3.73
CA GLU A 196 14.10 -17.06 -4.05
C GLU A 196 12.96 -18.02 -4.37
N ILE A 197 11.90 -17.99 -3.58
CA ILE A 197 10.71 -18.82 -3.84
C ILE A 197 10.07 -18.44 -5.18
N TRP A 198 9.88 -17.14 -5.44
CA TRP A 198 9.28 -16.67 -6.68
C TRP A 198 10.08 -17.08 -7.90
N ARG A 199 11.42 -16.98 -7.86
CA ARG A 199 12.29 -17.45 -8.95
C ARG A 199 12.12 -18.94 -9.24
N ARG A 200 12.06 -19.79 -8.21
CA ARG A 200 11.84 -21.25 -8.38
C ARG A 200 10.47 -21.58 -8.95
N VAL A 201 9.50 -20.74 -8.74
CA VAL A 201 8.14 -20.89 -9.28
C VAL A 201 8.08 -20.41 -10.73
N ALA A 202 8.88 -19.42 -11.10
CA ALA A 202 8.91 -18.83 -12.43
C ALA A 202 9.77 -19.60 -13.44
N CYS A 203 10.71 -20.44 -12.97
CA CYS A 203 11.57 -21.33 -13.78
C CYS A 203 11.01 -22.73 -13.83
#